data_46d2eab840dcdd01d6c8a0fb360a7a28
#
_entry.id   46d2eab840dcdd01d6c8a0fb360a7a28
#
_cell.length_a   1.000
_cell.length_b   1.000
_cell.length_c   1.000
_cell.angle_alpha   90.00
_cell.angle_beta   90.00
_cell.angle_gamma   90.00
#
_symmetry.space_group_name_H-M   'P 1'
#
loop_
_entity.id
_entity.type
_entity.pdbx_description
1 polymer ?
#
loop_
_entity_poly.entity_id
_entity_poly.type
_entity_poly.pdbx_seq_one_letter_code
_entity_poly.pdbx_strand_id
1 'polypeptide(L)'
;MKTLGIFLERLAAAQTRRAATFVVVAFLLAGDTSAEAWVRPLLQDGANAQAFGRALLQPGAKAPLALPARGRQICSCFDVGEAQISETLARCHGTADAQLAQLQGELQCGTNCGSCIPELKRIVRLRQRAA
;
A
#
# COMPACT_ATOMS: atom_id res chain seq x y z
N MET A 1 -16.15 -9.04 -26.29
CA MET A 1 -16.63 -8.17 -25.20
C MET A 1 -15.76 -8.41 -23.99
N LYS A 2 -15.03 -7.37 -23.54
CA LYS A 2 -14.10 -7.47 -22.40
C LYS A 2 -14.88 -7.05 -21.15
N THR A 3 -15.19 -7.98 -20.28
CA THR A 3 -15.99 -7.71 -19.08
C THR A 3 -15.04 -7.47 -17.91
N LEU A 4 -15.01 -6.23 -17.44
CA LEU A 4 -14.36 -5.86 -16.18
C LEU A 4 -15.39 -6.08 -15.06
N GLY A 5 -15.16 -7.07 -14.20
CA GLY A 5 -15.96 -7.30 -13.00
C GLY A 5 -15.24 -6.72 -11.79
N ILE A 6 -15.75 -5.67 -11.20
CA ILE A 6 -15.27 -5.10 -9.94
C ILE A 6 -16.38 -5.24 -8.92
N PHE A 7 -16.08 -5.91 -7.82
CA PHE A 7 -16.99 -5.95 -6.67
C PHE A 7 -16.64 -4.81 -5.73
N LEU A 8 -17.62 -3.89 -5.55
CA LEU A 8 -17.56 -2.83 -4.57
C LEU A 8 -18.43 -3.22 -3.39
N GLU A 9 -17.84 -3.44 -2.25
CA GLU A 9 -18.57 -3.70 -1.01
C GLU A 9 -18.64 -2.44 -0.16
N ARG A 10 -19.83 -2.19 0.36
CA ARG A 10 -20.12 -1.06 1.22
C ARG A 10 -19.84 -1.48 2.66
N LEU A 11 -18.73 -1.06 3.23
CA LEU A 11 -18.52 -1.15 4.67
C LEU A 11 -19.32 -0.06 5.35
N ALA A 12 -20.48 -0.41 5.87
CA ALA A 12 -21.22 0.42 6.81
C ALA A 12 -20.52 0.37 8.17
N ALA A 13 -19.51 1.24 8.37
CA ALA A 13 -18.98 1.48 9.70
C ALA A 13 -20.03 2.24 10.52
N ALA A 14 -20.27 1.78 11.74
CA ALA A 14 -21.28 2.27 12.68
C ALA A 14 -21.34 3.80 12.80
N GLN A 15 -22.54 4.31 12.65
CA GLN A 15 -23.13 5.52 13.22
C GLN A 15 -22.19 6.63 13.70
N THR A 16 -21.71 7.40 12.79
CA THR A 16 -21.55 8.86 12.90
C THR A 16 -21.44 9.40 11.49
N ARG A 17 -22.03 10.55 11.17
CA ARG A 17 -22.16 11.20 9.86
C ARG A 17 -20.81 11.31 9.10
N ARG A 18 -20.23 10.19 8.70
CA ARG A 18 -19.05 10.15 7.84
C ARG A 18 -19.49 9.74 6.44
N ALA A 19 -18.99 10.46 5.45
CA ALA A 19 -19.16 10.12 4.06
C ALA A 19 -18.92 8.62 3.86
N ALA A 20 -19.82 7.93 3.16
CA ALA A 20 -19.66 6.50 2.87
C ALA A 20 -18.32 6.28 2.17
N THR A 21 -17.46 5.49 2.79
CA THR A 21 -16.16 5.13 2.19
C THR A 21 -16.35 3.87 1.38
N PHE A 22 -16.05 3.93 0.10
CA PHE A 22 -16.05 2.78 -0.79
C PHE A 22 -14.61 2.28 -0.93
N VAL A 23 -14.40 0.98 -0.72
CA VAL A 23 -13.10 0.33 -0.92
C VAL A 23 -13.22 -0.80 -1.94
N VAL A 24 -12.14 -1.05 -2.68
CA VAL A 24 -12.05 -2.22 -3.53
C VAL A 24 -11.70 -3.42 -2.67
N VAL A 25 -12.53 -4.45 -2.64
CA VAL A 25 -12.29 -5.68 -1.87
C VAL A 25 -11.75 -6.83 -2.74
N ALA A 26 -12.07 -6.80 -4.03
CA ALA A 26 -11.55 -7.74 -5.02
C ALA A 26 -11.68 -7.15 -6.42
N PHE A 27 -10.86 -7.61 -7.37
CA PHE A 27 -11.04 -7.31 -8.78
C PHE A 27 -10.62 -8.50 -9.65
N LEU A 28 -11.22 -8.60 -10.83
CA LEU A 28 -10.85 -9.55 -11.87
C LEU A 28 -10.69 -8.80 -13.19
N LEU A 29 -9.53 -8.92 -13.81
CA LEU A 29 -9.24 -8.36 -15.12
C LEU A 29 -9.15 -9.51 -16.15
N ALA A 30 -9.90 -9.39 -17.24
CA ALA A 30 -9.87 -10.36 -18.32
C ALA A 30 -9.59 -9.66 -19.66
N GLY A 31 -8.60 -10.09 -20.40
CA GLY A 31 -8.16 -9.51 -21.66
C GLY A 31 -7.15 -8.38 -21.43
N ASP A 32 -7.59 -7.14 -21.37
CA ASP A 32 -6.71 -6.01 -21.07
C ASP A 32 -6.53 -5.87 -19.56
N THR A 33 -5.30 -6.09 -19.10
CA THR A 33 -4.92 -6.05 -17.67
C THR A 33 -4.16 -4.77 -17.30
N SER A 34 -4.10 -3.77 -18.17
CA SER A 34 -3.33 -2.53 -17.96
C SER A 34 -3.78 -1.75 -16.71
N ALA A 35 -5.04 -1.92 -16.28
CA ALA A 35 -5.57 -1.30 -15.08
C ALA A 35 -5.00 -1.92 -13.77
N GLU A 36 -4.38 -3.10 -13.82
CA GLU A 36 -3.84 -3.78 -12.62
C GLU A 36 -2.87 -2.88 -11.84
N ALA A 37 -2.01 -2.16 -12.54
CA ALA A 37 -0.97 -1.34 -11.94
C ALA A 37 -1.51 -0.27 -10.97
N TRP A 38 -2.73 0.24 -11.20
CA TRP A 38 -3.32 1.25 -10.35
C TRP A 38 -4.50 0.74 -9.50
N VAL A 39 -5.17 -0.36 -9.89
CA VAL A 39 -6.25 -0.97 -9.09
C VAL A 39 -5.68 -1.78 -7.91
N ARG A 40 -4.56 -2.47 -8.11
CA ARG A 40 -3.91 -3.25 -7.05
C ARG A 40 -3.57 -2.43 -5.80
N PRO A 41 -2.95 -1.24 -5.89
CA PRO A 41 -2.73 -0.39 -4.72
C PRO A 41 -4.03 0.03 -3.99
N LEU A 42 -5.13 0.28 -4.72
CA LEU A 42 -6.41 0.60 -4.08
C LEU A 42 -6.92 -0.54 -3.20
N LEU A 43 -6.76 -1.79 -3.66
CA LEU A 43 -7.11 -2.98 -2.90
C LEU A 43 -6.20 -3.13 -1.67
N GLN A 44 -4.89 -3.02 -1.87
CA GLN A 44 -3.88 -3.25 -0.83
C GLN A 44 -3.94 -2.20 0.28
N ASP A 45 -4.16 -0.94 -0.08
CA ASP A 45 -4.16 0.18 0.87
C ASP A 45 -5.55 0.43 1.48
N GLY A 46 -6.59 -0.29 1.02
CA GLY A 46 -7.97 -0.01 1.42
C GLY A 46 -8.38 1.44 1.11
N ALA A 47 -7.79 2.02 0.06
CA ALA A 47 -8.01 3.41 -0.28
C ALA A 47 -9.45 3.68 -0.71
N ASN A 48 -9.93 4.92 -0.47
CA ASN A 48 -11.27 5.30 -0.90
C ASN A 48 -11.37 5.29 -2.43
N ALA A 49 -12.15 4.36 -2.96
CA ALA A 49 -12.34 4.15 -4.38
C ALA A 49 -13.34 5.13 -5.03
N GLN A 50 -14.01 5.99 -4.26
CA GLN A 50 -15.04 6.89 -4.77
C GLN A 50 -14.52 7.83 -5.87
N ALA A 51 -13.31 8.34 -5.72
CA ALA A 51 -12.67 9.22 -6.70
C ALA A 51 -12.35 8.50 -8.03
N PHE A 52 -12.30 7.18 -8.03
CA PHE A 52 -11.94 6.34 -9.17
C PHE A 52 -13.17 5.68 -9.83
N GLY A 53 -14.38 5.89 -9.31
CA GLY A 53 -15.58 5.14 -9.60
C GLY A 53 -15.83 4.85 -11.09
N ARG A 54 -15.78 5.88 -11.95
CA ARG A 54 -15.97 5.68 -13.41
C ARG A 54 -14.79 4.97 -14.07
N ALA A 55 -13.56 5.29 -13.65
CA ALA A 55 -12.36 4.67 -14.21
C ALA A 55 -12.30 3.17 -13.90
N LEU A 56 -12.79 2.75 -12.73
CA LEU A 56 -12.88 1.34 -12.36
C LEU A 56 -13.77 0.51 -13.29
N LEU A 57 -14.73 1.15 -13.96
CA LEU A 57 -15.69 0.49 -14.86
C LEU A 57 -15.30 0.61 -16.34
N GLN A 58 -14.25 1.33 -16.68
CA GLN A 58 -13.82 1.56 -18.07
C GLN A 58 -12.66 0.65 -18.43
N PRO A 59 -12.77 -0.21 -19.46
CA PRO A 59 -11.66 -1.00 -19.97
C PRO A 59 -10.50 -0.09 -20.43
N GLY A 60 -9.27 -0.42 -20.02
CA GLY A 60 -8.07 0.34 -20.41
C GLY A 60 -7.95 1.74 -19.79
N ALA A 61 -8.76 2.07 -18.78
CA ALA A 61 -8.67 3.35 -18.11
C ALA A 61 -7.32 3.50 -17.40
N LYS A 62 -6.73 4.70 -17.53
CA LYS A 62 -5.58 5.12 -16.73
C LYS A 62 -6.05 5.64 -15.38
N ALA A 63 -5.17 5.57 -14.37
CA ALA A 63 -5.46 6.15 -13.05
C ALA A 63 -5.84 7.63 -13.21
N PRO A 64 -7.02 8.06 -12.75
CA PRO A 64 -7.46 9.45 -12.86
C PRO A 64 -6.71 10.39 -11.92
N LEU A 65 -6.08 9.83 -10.88
CA LEU A 65 -5.27 10.56 -9.89
C LEU A 65 -3.92 9.86 -9.73
N ALA A 66 -2.90 10.63 -9.41
CA ALA A 66 -1.60 10.07 -9.02
C ALA A 66 -1.77 9.32 -7.70
N LEU A 67 -1.58 8.01 -7.73
CA LEU A 67 -1.53 7.20 -6.53
C LEU A 67 -0.15 7.36 -5.88
N PRO A 68 -0.07 7.43 -4.55
CA PRO A 68 1.23 7.43 -3.86
C PRO A 68 2.00 6.19 -4.26
N ALA A 69 3.25 6.40 -4.70
CA ALA A 69 4.12 5.29 -5.05
C ALA A 69 4.53 4.56 -3.77
N ARG A 70 4.11 3.32 -3.58
CA ARG A 70 4.51 2.48 -2.43
C ARG A 70 5.99 2.10 -2.48
N GLY A 71 6.63 2.28 -3.65
CA GLY A 71 7.97 1.81 -3.89
C GLY A 71 8.06 0.28 -3.97
N ARG A 72 9.28 -0.26 -3.88
CA ARG A 72 9.54 -1.70 -3.90
C ARG A 72 8.99 -2.34 -2.61
N GLN A 73 8.30 -3.47 -2.74
CA GLN A 73 7.88 -4.26 -1.59
C GLN A 73 9.11 -4.84 -0.87
N ILE A 74 9.21 -4.59 0.43
CA ILE A 74 10.34 -5.04 1.27
C ILE A 74 9.91 -6.21 2.16
N CYS A 75 8.73 -6.11 2.77
CA CYS A 75 8.18 -7.17 3.62
C CYS A 75 6.90 -7.73 3.00
N SER A 76 6.95 -8.99 2.55
CA SER A 76 5.79 -9.67 1.98
C SER A 76 4.78 -10.15 3.04
N CYS A 77 5.23 -10.44 4.26
CA CYS A 77 4.36 -10.94 5.33
C CYS A 77 3.35 -9.87 5.81
N PHE A 78 3.77 -8.61 5.83
CA PHE A 78 2.97 -7.48 6.29
C PHE A 78 2.72 -6.44 5.18
N ASP A 79 3.01 -6.79 3.94
CA ASP A 79 2.81 -5.96 2.75
C ASP A 79 3.42 -4.54 2.89
N VAL A 80 4.62 -4.45 3.46
CA VAL A 80 5.31 -3.18 3.70
C VAL A 80 6.22 -2.82 2.53
N GLY A 81 6.00 -1.61 1.97
CA GLY A 81 6.78 -1.04 0.89
C GLY A 81 7.87 -0.07 1.36
N GLU A 82 8.79 0.25 0.46
CA GLU A 82 9.92 1.15 0.71
C GLU A 82 9.47 2.56 1.11
N ALA A 83 8.37 3.07 0.55
CA ALA A 83 7.82 4.38 0.90
C ALA A 83 7.36 4.44 2.36
N GLN A 84 6.63 3.43 2.84
CA GLN A 84 6.19 3.34 4.22
C GLN A 84 7.37 3.26 5.19
N ILE A 85 8.40 2.48 4.84
CA ILE A 85 9.62 2.37 5.63
C ILE A 85 10.32 3.75 5.71
N SER A 86 10.45 4.44 4.58
CA SER A 86 11.10 5.75 4.51
C SER A 86 10.34 6.80 5.32
N GLU A 87 9.02 6.81 5.26
CA GLU A 87 8.16 7.70 6.03
C GLU A 87 8.26 7.43 7.53
N THR A 88 8.21 6.17 7.94
CA THR A 88 8.37 5.77 9.34
C THR A 88 9.75 6.14 9.86
N LEU A 89 10.81 5.83 9.11
CA LEU A 89 12.17 6.20 9.47
C LEU A 89 12.37 7.73 9.58
N ALA A 90 11.57 8.55 8.89
CA ALA A 90 11.63 10.00 9.02
C ALA A 90 11.31 10.48 10.44
N ARG A 91 10.55 9.69 11.18
CA ARG A 91 10.14 9.96 12.57
C ARG A 91 11.00 9.21 13.60
N CYS A 92 11.77 8.21 13.15
CA CYS A 92 12.63 7.42 14.04
C CYS A 92 13.93 8.16 14.36
N HIS A 93 14.39 8.04 15.62
CA HIS A 93 15.60 8.67 16.10
C HIS A 93 16.50 7.65 16.83
N GLY A 94 17.78 7.98 16.98
CA GLY A 94 18.75 7.17 17.72
C GLY A 94 19.63 6.31 16.82
N THR A 95 20.19 5.25 17.41
CA THR A 95 21.11 4.33 16.73
C THR A 95 20.41 3.50 15.67
N ALA A 96 21.16 2.87 14.76
CA ALA A 96 20.61 2.00 13.72
C ALA A 96 19.73 0.88 14.30
N ASP A 97 20.13 0.29 15.41
CA ASP A 97 19.38 -0.78 16.06
C ASP A 97 18.10 -0.24 16.72
N ALA A 98 18.15 0.95 17.32
CA ALA A 98 16.98 1.61 17.88
C ALA A 98 15.96 1.98 16.80
N GLN A 99 16.40 2.53 15.66
CA GLN A 99 15.55 2.84 14.52
C GLN A 99 14.92 1.57 13.91
N LEU A 100 15.69 0.49 13.82
CA LEU A 100 15.18 -0.81 13.37
C LEU A 100 14.10 -1.34 14.33
N ALA A 101 14.32 -1.26 15.64
CA ALA A 101 13.35 -1.70 16.63
C ALA A 101 12.04 -0.87 16.57
N GLN A 102 12.14 0.46 16.40
CA GLN A 102 10.98 1.33 16.22
C GLN A 102 10.21 0.98 14.95
N LEU A 103 10.91 0.77 13.83
CA LEU A 103 10.34 0.37 12.56
C LEU A 103 9.57 -0.96 12.68
N GLN A 104 10.18 -1.95 13.35
CA GLN A 104 9.55 -3.25 13.61
C GLN A 104 8.31 -3.12 14.52
N GLY A 105 8.35 -2.22 15.50
CA GLY A 105 7.22 -1.93 16.37
C GLY A 105 6.02 -1.33 15.64
N GLU A 106 6.26 -0.39 14.71
CA GLU A 106 5.19 0.27 13.97
C GLU A 106 4.67 -0.56 12.78
N LEU A 107 5.57 -1.10 11.96
CA LEU A 107 5.20 -1.77 10.71
C LEU A 107 5.19 -3.31 10.81
N GLN A 108 5.57 -3.87 11.94
CA GLN A 108 5.66 -5.31 12.17
C GLN A 108 6.61 -6.05 11.19
N CYS A 109 7.32 -5.30 10.32
CA CYS A 109 8.18 -5.89 9.32
C CYS A 109 9.39 -6.59 9.95
N GLY A 110 9.66 -7.83 9.49
CA GLY A 110 10.73 -8.66 10.03
C GLY A 110 10.38 -9.46 11.28
N THR A 111 9.18 -9.30 11.85
CA THR A 111 8.77 -10.01 13.07
C THR A 111 8.21 -11.41 12.81
N ASN A 112 7.82 -11.72 11.58
CA ASN A 112 7.30 -13.04 11.20
C ASN A 112 8.42 -13.93 10.64
N CYS A 113 8.66 -13.93 9.33
CA CYS A 113 9.65 -14.81 8.69
C CYS A 113 11.09 -14.29 8.78
N GLY A 114 11.29 -13.00 9.05
CA GLY A 114 12.60 -12.37 9.16
C GLY A 114 13.37 -12.17 7.86
N SER A 115 12.87 -12.63 6.72
CA SER A 115 13.58 -12.57 5.41
C SER A 115 13.91 -11.15 4.96
N CYS A 116 13.12 -10.15 5.37
CA CYS A 116 13.34 -8.74 5.05
C CYS A 116 14.36 -8.05 5.97
N ILE A 117 14.78 -8.65 7.09
CA ILE A 117 15.69 -8.02 8.09
C ILE A 117 17.00 -7.53 7.45
N PRO A 118 17.71 -8.30 6.60
CA PRO A 118 18.94 -7.81 5.98
C PRO A 118 18.73 -6.53 5.18
N GLU A 119 17.65 -6.45 4.45
CA GLU A 119 17.31 -5.27 3.64
C GLU A 119 16.89 -4.08 4.51
N LEU A 120 16.11 -4.31 5.57
CA LEU A 120 15.76 -3.27 6.54
C LEU A 120 17.00 -2.66 7.17
N LYS A 121 17.97 -3.48 7.62
CA LYS A 121 19.25 -3.02 8.14
C LYS A 121 20.04 -2.21 7.12
N ARG A 122 20.02 -2.62 5.85
CA ARG A 122 20.65 -1.88 4.76
C ARG A 122 20.05 -0.48 4.61
N ILE A 123 18.72 -0.38 4.57
CA ILE A 123 17.99 0.89 4.41
C ILE A 123 18.29 1.83 5.57
N VAL A 124 18.21 1.34 6.81
CA VAL A 124 18.50 2.13 8.02
C VAL A 124 19.93 2.68 7.99
N ARG A 125 20.92 1.85 7.66
CA ARG A 125 22.34 2.27 7.58
C ARG A 125 22.57 3.31 6.48
N LEU A 126 21.97 3.14 5.32
CA LEU A 126 22.09 4.12 4.22
C LEU A 126 21.53 5.47 4.62
N ARG A 127 20.40 5.49 5.31
CA ARG A 127 19.81 6.72 5.80
C ARG A 127 20.68 7.43 6.84
N GLN A 128 21.26 6.69 7.78
CA GLN A 128 22.16 7.28 8.78
C GLN A 128 23.44 7.88 8.18
N ARG A 129 23.88 7.39 7.02
CA ARG A 129 25.03 7.97 6.31
C ARG A 129 24.66 9.23 5.53
N ALA A 130 23.38 9.42 5.24
CA ALA A 130 22.89 10.57 4.48
C ALA A 130 22.38 11.72 5.37
N ALA A 131 22.25 11.49 6.68
CA ALA A 131 21.85 12.47 7.68
C ALA A 131 23.07 13.11 8.36
#